data_bded150f9938e8a77d684e94b56423e3
#
_entry.id   bded150f9938e8a77d684e94b56423e3
#
_cell.length_a   1.000
_cell.length_b   1.000
_cell.length_c   1.000
_cell.angle_alpha   90.00
_cell.angle_beta   90.00
_cell.angle_gamma   90.00
#
_symmetry.space_group_name_H-M   'P 1'
#
loop_
_entity.id
_entity.type
_entity.pdbx_description
1 polymer ?
#
loop_
_entity_poly.entity_id
_entity_poly.type
_entity_poly.pdbx_seq_one_letter_code
_entity_poly.pdbx_strand_id
1 'polypeptide(L)'
;MTASLGKATHSRGERWRWILYVAFALAGALLTFVGARAQQKATDEATFRKLIDNYCAAWSAGNAEAPAKFYAKDGGLVFYDVAPFEYHGWKEYHDGVQKEFLDNASEIKLTAGKDLKVTRRGMIAWTIVPMHLMEKTKDGKTSEMDLRYTGIWEKRGSNWVIVHDHLSAPVAGS
;
A
#
# COMPACT_ATOMS: atom_id res chain seq x y z
N MET A 1 0.77 -75.11 -4.44
CA MET A 1 0.06 -73.99 -5.13
C MET A 1 0.87 -72.71 -4.87
N THR A 2 1.70 -72.33 -5.84
CA THR A 2 2.55 -71.11 -5.75
C THR A 2 1.97 -70.08 -6.70
N ALA A 3 1.40 -69.01 -6.15
CA ALA A 3 0.90 -67.88 -6.90
C ALA A 3 2.07 -66.99 -7.37
N SER A 4 2.33 -66.95 -8.64
CA SER A 4 3.28 -66.03 -9.30
C SER A 4 2.71 -64.64 -9.32
N LEU A 5 3.30 -63.72 -8.58
CA LEU A 5 3.07 -62.27 -8.68
C LEU A 5 3.72 -61.74 -9.96
N GLY A 6 2.91 -61.54 -11.00
CA GLY A 6 3.35 -60.91 -12.26
C GLY A 6 3.78 -59.49 -12.02
N LYS A 7 5.06 -59.15 -12.17
CA LYS A 7 5.57 -57.76 -12.21
C LYS A 7 5.07 -57.13 -13.51
N ALA A 8 4.18 -56.14 -13.34
CA ALA A 8 3.78 -55.26 -14.45
C ALA A 8 4.98 -54.42 -14.90
N THR A 9 5.67 -54.82 -15.95
CA THR A 9 6.72 -54.02 -16.59
C THR A 9 6.07 -52.98 -17.50
N HIS A 10 5.95 -51.74 -17.03
CA HIS A 10 5.58 -50.62 -17.86
C HIS A 10 6.59 -50.47 -19.01
N SER A 11 6.09 -50.48 -20.25
CA SER A 11 6.93 -50.34 -21.46
C SER A 11 7.64 -48.96 -21.43
N ARG A 12 8.85 -48.91 -22.03
CA ARG A 12 9.67 -47.67 -22.11
C ARG A 12 8.87 -46.53 -22.72
N GLY A 13 7.99 -46.79 -23.71
CA GLY A 13 7.14 -45.78 -24.35
C GLY A 13 6.04 -45.20 -23.45
N GLU A 14 5.48 -46.00 -22.51
CA GLU A 14 4.47 -45.48 -21.57
C GLU A 14 5.09 -44.55 -20.54
N ARG A 15 6.31 -44.84 -20.07
CA ARG A 15 7.04 -43.97 -19.14
C ARG A 15 7.32 -42.60 -19.70
N TRP A 16 7.69 -42.49 -20.98
CA TRP A 16 7.92 -41.21 -21.67
C TRP A 16 6.63 -40.38 -21.83
N ARG A 17 5.51 -41.04 -22.14
CA ARG A 17 4.21 -40.37 -22.21
C ARG A 17 3.80 -39.77 -20.88
N TRP A 18 3.97 -40.50 -19.78
CA TRP A 18 3.70 -39.98 -18.43
C TRP A 18 4.59 -38.79 -18.07
N ILE A 19 5.88 -38.83 -18.41
CA ILE A 19 6.82 -37.72 -18.20
C ILE A 19 6.34 -36.46 -18.95
N LEU A 20 5.91 -36.62 -20.21
CA LEU A 20 5.37 -35.49 -20.99
C LEU A 20 4.09 -34.93 -20.38
N TYR A 21 3.15 -35.77 -19.94
CA TYR A 21 1.91 -35.28 -19.29
C TYR A 21 2.21 -34.54 -17.98
N VAL A 22 3.10 -35.04 -17.16
CA VAL A 22 3.52 -34.36 -15.92
C VAL A 22 4.22 -33.05 -16.23
N ALA A 23 5.09 -32.99 -17.24
CA ALA A 23 5.75 -31.77 -17.65
C ALA A 23 4.75 -30.71 -18.15
N PHE A 24 3.76 -31.11 -18.98
CA PHE A 24 2.70 -30.22 -19.44
C PHE A 24 1.81 -29.74 -18.30
N ALA A 25 1.46 -30.60 -17.34
CA ALA A 25 0.66 -30.24 -16.18
C ALA A 25 1.40 -29.24 -15.29
N LEU A 26 2.70 -29.44 -15.06
CA LEU A 26 3.53 -28.52 -14.28
C LEU A 26 3.71 -27.16 -14.98
N ALA A 27 3.94 -27.16 -16.30
CA ALA A 27 4.03 -25.94 -17.10
C ALA A 27 2.71 -25.15 -17.08
N GLY A 28 1.57 -25.84 -17.22
CA GLY A 28 0.24 -25.23 -17.12
C GLY A 28 -0.02 -24.63 -15.74
N ALA A 29 0.31 -25.35 -14.68
CA ALA A 29 0.17 -24.86 -13.31
C ALA A 29 1.07 -23.63 -13.04
N LEU A 30 2.29 -23.59 -13.58
CA LEU A 30 3.19 -22.45 -13.45
C LEU A 30 2.64 -21.21 -14.16
N LEU A 31 2.12 -21.36 -15.37
CA LEU A 31 1.55 -20.27 -16.16
C LEU A 31 0.30 -19.67 -15.46
N THR A 32 -0.57 -20.51 -14.92
CA THR A 32 -1.75 -20.03 -14.16
C THR A 32 -1.35 -19.30 -12.89
N PHE A 33 -0.33 -19.77 -12.17
CA PHE A 33 0.16 -19.14 -10.96
C PHE A 33 0.82 -17.78 -11.23
N VAL A 34 1.61 -17.64 -12.29
CA VAL A 34 2.20 -16.37 -12.71
C VAL A 34 1.11 -15.38 -13.15
N GLY A 35 0.13 -15.84 -13.92
CA GLY A 35 -1.02 -15.00 -14.33
C GLY A 35 -1.83 -14.51 -13.13
N ALA A 36 -2.12 -15.36 -12.15
CA ALA A 36 -2.84 -15.00 -10.95
C ALA A 36 -2.09 -13.95 -10.10
N ARG A 37 -0.77 -14.06 -9.98
CA ARG A 37 0.07 -13.08 -9.28
C ARG A 37 0.08 -11.72 -9.98
N ALA A 38 0.20 -11.70 -11.30
CA ALA A 38 0.18 -10.45 -12.08
C ALA A 38 -1.18 -9.76 -11.96
N GLN A 39 -2.28 -10.51 -12.04
CA GLN A 39 -3.63 -9.99 -11.86
C GLN A 39 -3.85 -9.44 -10.44
N GLN A 40 -3.38 -10.15 -9.40
CA GLN A 40 -3.46 -9.67 -8.01
C GLN A 40 -2.70 -8.36 -7.84
N LYS A 41 -1.49 -8.27 -8.39
CA LYS A 41 -0.68 -7.05 -8.34
C LYS A 41 -1.40 -5.87 -8.99
N ALA A 42 -1.96 -6.04 -10.19
CA ALA A 42 -2.72 -4.99 -10.88
C ALA A 42 -3.95 -4.54 -10.09
N THR A 43 -4.66 -5.49 -9.46
CA THR A 43 -5.81 -5.20 -8.58
C THR A 43 -5.39 -4.42 -7.33
N ASP A 44 -4.28 -4.80 -6.70
CA ASP A 44 -3.75 -4.11 -5.52
C ASP A 44 -3.31 -2.69 -5.90
N GLU A 45 -2.60 -2.50 -7.01
CA GLU A 45 -2.19 -1.17 -7.50
C GLU A 45 -3.40 -0.25 -7.76
N ALA A 46 -4.45 -0.74 -8.41
CA ALA A 46 -5.68 0.02 -8.64
C ALA A 46 -6.40 0.37 -7.33
N THR A 47 -6.46 -0.57 -6.39
CA THR A 47 -7.08 -0.38 -5.08
C THR A 47 -6.35 0.70 -4.29
N PHE A 48 -5.03 0.58 -4.17
CA PHE A 48 -4.24 1.53 -3.41
C PHE A 48 -4.09 2.89 -4.10
N ARG A 49 -4.13 2.95 -5.44
CA ARG A 49 -4.22 4.24 -6.15
C ARG A 49 -5.48 5.00 -5.71
N LYS A 50 -6.63 4.36 -5.72
CA LYS A 50 -7.88 4.96 -5.28
C LYS A 50 -7.85 5.37 -3.80
N LEU A 51 -7.25 4.53 -2.94
CA LEU A 51 -7.09 4.86 -1.51
C LEU A 51 -6.22 6.09 -1.31
N ILE A 52 -5.08 6.18 -1.97
CA ILE A 52 -4.15 7.32 -1.89
C ILE A 52 -4.78 8.59 -2.45
N ASP A 53 -5.47 8.52 -3.59
CA ASP A 53 -6.14 9.69 -4.16
C ASP A 53 -7.24 10.22 -3.23
N ASN A 54 -8.02 9.33 -2.62
CA ASN A 54 -9.03 9.69 -1.62
C ASN A 54 -8.42 10.23 -0.32
N TYR A 55 -7.27 9.70 0.10
CA TYR A 55 -6.49 10.18 1.23
C TYR A 55 -5.99 11.61 0.99
N CYS A 56 -5.41 11.87 -0.17
CA CYS A 56 -4.98 13.21 -0.55
C CYS A 56 -6.15 14.20 -0.60
N ALA A 57 -7.28 13.80 -1.18
CA ALA A 57 -8.49 14.61 -1.21
C ALA A 57 -9.04 14.92 0.19
N ALA A 58 -8.95 13.95 1.11
CA ALA A 58 -9.40 14.14 2.49
C ALA A 58 -8.53 15.15 3.24
N TRP A 59 -7.21 15.08 3.13
CA TRP A 59 -6.31 16.08 3.71
C TRP A 59 -6.48 17.46 3.07
N SER A 60 -6.76 17.51 1.77
CA SER A 60 -7.04 18.78 1.06
C SER A 60 -8.36 19.44 1.48
N ALA A 61 -9.20 18.78 2.27
CA ALA A 61 -10.40 19.39 2.86
C ALA A 61 -10.09 20.40 3.98
N GLY A 62 -8.83 20.52 4.42
CA GLY A 62 -8.39 21.53 5.39
C GLY A 62 -8.85 21.27 6.83
N ASN A 63 -9.20 20.02 7.16
CA ASN A 63 -9.54 19.62 8.53
C ASN A 63 -9.08 18.16 8.78
N ALA A 64 -8.66 17.87 10.00
CA ALA A 64 -8.12 16.56 10.37
C ALA A 64 -9.19 15.46 10.53
N GLU A 65 -10.47 15.79 10.59
CA GLU A 65 -11.56 14.80 10.66
C GLU A 65 -11.76 14.08 9.31
N ALA A 66 -11.59 14.76 8.20
CA ALA A 66 -11.81 14.17 6.88
C ALA A 66 -10.90 12.95 6.60
N PRO A 67 -9.59 12.94 6.91
CA PRO A 67 -8.73 11.78 6.77
C PRO A 67 -8.87 10.74 7.91
N ALA A 68 -9.59 11.02 8.99
CA ALA A 68 -9.72 10.14 10.16
C ALA A 68 -10.14 8.70 9.83
N LYS A 69 -10.93 8.51 8.78
CA LYS A 69 -11.39 7.19 8.32
C LYS A 69 -10.29 6.30 7.76
N PHE A 70 -9.16 6.88 7.36
CA PHE A 70 -8.02 6.13 6.83
C PHE A 70 -7.11 5.60 7.92
N TYR A 71 -7.18 6.12 9.15
CA TYR A 71 -6.25 5.79 10.22
C TYR A 71 -6.84 4.79 11.22
N ALA A 72 -6.01 3.86 11.66
CA ALA A 72 -6.29 3.03 12.82
C ALA A 72 -6.25 3.88 14.11
N LYS A 73 -7.04 3.46 15.11
CA LYS A 73 -7.19 4.19 16.39
C LYS A 73 -6.58 3.43 17.57
N ASP A 74 -5.78 2.40 17.28
CA ASP A 74 -5.15 1.56 18.32
C ASP A 74 -4.11 2.37 19.10
N GLY A 75 -3.91 2.00 20.35
CA GLY A 75 -2.81 2.54 21.15
C GLY A 75 -1.44 2.07 20.65
N GLY A 76 -0.40 2.86 20.91
CA GLY A 76 0.98 2.53 20.57
C GLY A 76 1.37 2.70 19.10
N LEU A 77 0.49 3.26 18.26
CA LEU A 77 0.84 3.65 16.90
C LEU A 77 1.70 4.93 16.92
N VAL A 78 2.62 5.02 15.95
CA VAL A 78 3.47 6.19 15.76
C VAL A 78 3.34 6.65 14.31
N PHE A 79 3.24 7.97 14.10
CA PHE A 79 3.19 8.59 12.79
C PHE A 79 4.32 9.63 12.69
N TYR A 80 5.06 9.61 11.58
CA TYR A 80 6.12 10.59 11.31
C TYR A 80 5.63 11.61 10.30
N ASP A 81 5.87 12.87 10.60
CA ASP A 81 5.51 13.98 9.73
C ASP A 81 6.72 14.91 9.51
N VAL A 82 6.57 15.89 8.63
CA VAL A 82 7.59 16.90 8.34
C VAL A 82 7.91 17.71 9.59
N ALA A 83 6.88 18.05 10.38
CA ALA A 83 6.97 18.72 11.67
C ALA A 83 5.63 18.56 12.43
N PRO A 84 5.68 18.22 13.73
CA PRO A 84 6.86 17.81 14.52
C PRO A 84 7.43 16.45 14.08
N PHE A 85 8.50 16.02 14.71
CA PHE A 85 9.23 14.79 14.38
C PHE A 85 8.35 13.54 14.40
N GLU A 86 7.46 13.39 15.40
CA GLU A 86 6.57 12.23 15.55
C GLU A 86 5.30 12.57 16.33
N TYR A 87 4.28 11.72 16.15
CA TYR A 87 3.04 11.71 16.89
C TYR A 87 2.74 10.32 17.44
N HIS A 88 2.27 10.23 18.69
CA HIS A 88 1.91 8.98 19.36
C HIS A 88 0.40 8.74 19.30
N GLY A 89 -0.04 7.92 18.36
CA GLY A 89 -1.44 7.59 18.13
C GLY A 89 -2.21 8.66 17.36
N TRP A 90 -3.39 8.24 16.90
CA TRP A 90 -4.22 9.08 16.03
C TRP A 90 -4.66 10.39 16.70
N LYS A 91 -4.98 10.34 17.99
CA LYS A 91 -5.48 11.57 18.66
C LYS A 91 -4.44 12.68 18.65
N GLU A 92 -3.21 12.36 18.98
CA GLU A 92 -2.11 13.33 18.97
C GLU A 92 -1.82 13.83 17.56
N TYR A 93 -1.82 12.92 16.58
CA TYR A 93 -1.64 13.27 15.16
C TYR A 93 -2.75 14.21 14.66
N HIS A 94 -4.01 13.85 14.90
CA HIS A 94 -5.16 14.66 14.56
C HIS A 94 -5.10 16.07 15.15
N ASP A 95 -4.93 16.16 16.47
CA ASP A 95 -4.95 17.45 17.19
C ASP A 95 -3.72 18.29 16.82
N GLY A 96 -2.55 17.66 16.66
CA GLY A 96 -1.32 18.34 16.30
C GLY A 96 -1.37 18.91 14.88
N VAL A 97 -1.72 18.12 13.87
CA VAL A 97 -1.83 18.60 12.49
C VAL A 97 -2.92 19.65 12.35
N GLN A 98 -4.06 19.48 13.04
CA GLN A 98 -5.10 20.50 13.03
C GLN A 98 -4.58 21.84 13.53
N LYS A 99 -3.98 21.85 14.71
CA LYS A 99 -3.53 23.08 15.39
C LYS A 99 -2.30 23.71 14.73
N GLU A 100 -1.28 22.90 14.41
CA GLU A 100 0.03 23.42 14.00
C GLU A 100 0.05 23.78 12.49
N PHE A 101 -0.82 23.12 11.69
CA PHE A 101 -0.81 23.27 10.24
C PHE A 101 -2.16 23.75 9.67
N LEU A 102 -3.25 22.99 9.85
CA LEU A 102 -4.51 23.26 9.18
C LEU A 102 -5.19 24.56 9.66
N ASP A 103 -5.09 24.89 10.95
CA ASP A 103 -5.66 26.11 11.50
C ASP A 103 -5.00 27.40 10.95
N ASN A 104 -3.80 27.30 10.42
CA ASN A 104 -3.09 28.43 9.81
C ASN A 104 -3.31 28.53 8.29
N ALA A 105 -3.81 27.48 7.66
CA ALA A 105 -4.04 27.43 6.23
C ALA A 105 -5.42 28.01 5.84
N SER A 106 -5.48 28.66 4.71
CA SER A 106 -6.71 29.04 4.01
C SER A 106 -7.05 28.09 2.87
N GLU A 107 -6.03 27.41 2.33
CA GLU A 107 -6.16 26.40 1.30
C GLU A 107 -5.03 25.39 1.43
N ILE A 108 -5.37 24.11 1.26
CA ILE A 108 -4.43 23.00 1.20
C ILE A 108 -4.75 22.14 -0.01
N LYS A 109 -3.72 21.77 -0.75
CA LYS A 109 -3.84 20.83 -1.86
C LYS A 109 -2.71 19.82 -1.78
N LEU A 110 -3.06 18.60 -1.39
CA LEU A 110 -2.16 17.45 -1.41
C LEU A 110 -2.48 16.59 -2.64
N THR A 111 -1.46 16.24 -3.41
CA THR A 111 -1.60 15.42 -4.61
C THR A 111 -0.57 14.31 -4.62
N ALA A 112 -0.98 13.12 -5.04
CA ALA A 112 -0.07 11.98 -5.20
C ALA A 112 0.50 11.92 -6.62
N GLY A 113 1.80 11.70 -6.72
CA GLY A 113 2.49 11.45 -7.98
C GLY A 113 2.05 10.14 -8.65
N LYS A 114 2.44 9.95 -9.90
CA LYS A 114 2.10 8.75 -10.69
C LYS A 114 2.83 7.49 -10.24
N ASP A 115 4.03 7.64 -9.66
CA ASP A 115 4.95 6.55 -9.31
C ASP A 115 4.59 5.87 -7.98
N LEU A 116 3.32 5.47 -7.82
CA LEU A 116 2.89 4.67 -6.68
C LEU A 116 3.49 3.26 -6.76
N LYS A 117 4.18 2.85 -5.70
CA LYS A 117 4.61 1.47 -5.49
C LYS A 117 3.76 0.83 -4.40
N VAL A 118 3.25 -0.35 -4.68
CA VAL A 118 2.42 -1.12 -3.74
C VAL A 118 3.06 -2.48 -3.54
N THR A 119 3.21 -2.87 -2.30
CA THR A 119 3.57 -4.25 -1.94
C THR A 119 2.60 -4.75 -0.89
N ARG A 120 1.97 -5.90 -1.16
CA ARG A 120 1.02 -6.53 -0.25
C ARG A 120 1.51 -7.89 0.23
N ARG A 121 1.32 -8.17 1.50
CA ARG A 121 1.58 -9.46 2.17
C ARG A 121 0.38 -9.84 3.04
N GLY A 122 -0.55 -10.59 2.47
CA GLY A 122 -1.77 -10.98 3.17
C GLY A 122 -2.65 -9.78 3.56
N MET A 123 -2.74 -9.53 4.86
CA MET A 123 -3.53 -8.45 5.47
C MET A 123 -2.73 -7.14 5.65
N ILE A 124 -1.45 -7.13 5.33
CA ILE A 124 -0.59 -5.95 5.41
C ILE A 124 -0.18 -5.52 4.01
N ALA A 125 -0.15 -4.22 3.78
CA ALA A 125 0.42 -3.63 2.59
C ALA A 125 1.24 -2.40 2.95
N TRP A 126 2.19 -2.03 2.10
CA TRP A 126 2.83 -0.73 2.17
C TRP A 126 2.84 -0.06 0.81
N THR A 127 2.70 1.25 0.87
CA THR A 127 2.69 2.14 -0.29
C THR A 127 3.83 3.13 -0.19
N ILE A 128 4.48 3.41 -1.31
CA ILE A 128 5.51 4.44 -1.44
C ILE A 128 5.10 5.30 -2.63
N VAL A 129 4.99 6.61 -2.42
CA VAL A 129 4.61 7.54 -3.49
C VAL A 129 5.18 8.93 -3.22
N PRO A 130 5.75 9.62 -4.22
CA PRO A 130 6.02 11.05 -4.10
C PRO A 130 4.68 11.81 -4.04
N MET A 131 4.61 12.81 -3.18
CA MET A 131 3.46 13.70 -3.08
C MET A 131 3.89 15.14 -3.28
N HIS A 132 2.95 15.98 -3.68
CA HIS A 132 3.15 17.43 -3.77
C HIS A 132 2.10 18.12 -2.91
N LEU A 133 2.57 18.97 -2.01
CA LEU A 133 1.77 19.78 -1.12
C LEU A 133 1.85 21.24 -1.58
N MET A 134 0.71 21.87 -1.80
CA MET A 134 0.55 23.31 -1.88
C MET A 134 -0.25 23.78 -0.67
N GLU A 135 0.28 24.74 0.04
CA GLU A 135 -0.37 25.41 1.15
C GLU A 135 -0.51 26.90 0.85
N LYS A 136 -1.67 27.46 1.15
CA LYS A 136 -1.87 28.90 1.23
C LYS A 136 -2.30 29.26 2.65
N THR A 137 -1.52 30.09 3.30
CA THR A 137 -1.80 30.54 4.66
C THR A 137 -2.87 31.64 4.70
N LYS A 138 -3.44 31.89 5.87
CA LYS A 138 -4.46 32.94 6.07
C LYS A 138 -3.92 34.37 5.84
N ASP A 139 -2.60 34.57 5.98
CA ASP A 139 -1.94 35.84 5.63
C ASP A 139 -1.60 35.97 4.14
N GLY A 140 -2.02 34.98 3.32
CA GLY A 140 -1.95 35.03 1.86
C GLY A 140 -0.65 34.49 1.25
N LYS A 141 0.29 34.01 2.06
CA LYS A 141 1.52 33.40 1.53
C LYS A 141 1.21 32.00 0.97
N THR A 142 1.85 31.66 -0.14
CA THR A 142 1.77 30.33 -0.74
C THR A 142 3.13 29.67 -0.65
N SER A 143 3.14 28.39 -0.24
CA SER A 143 4.30 27.52 -0.24
C SER A 143 3.97 26.23 -0.98
N GLU A 144 4.99 25.63 -1.60
CA GLU A 144 4.90 24.34 -2.28
C GLU A 144 6.04 23.46 -1.84
N MET A 145 5.77 22.17 -1.70
CA MET A 145 6.75 21.21 -1.20
C MET A 145 6.54 19.83 -1.83
N ASP A 146 7.62 19.24 -2.32
CA ASP A 146 7.64 17.84 -2.70
C ASP A 146 7.93 16.96 -1.49
N LEU A 147 7.14 15.92 -1.33
CA LEU A 147 7.16 15.04 -0.16
C LEU A 147 7.41 13.59 -0.56
N ARG A 148 8.03 12.85 0.35
CA ARG A 148 8.10 11.40 0.30
C ARG A 148 7.07 10.84 1.25
N TYR A 149 6.18 10.00 0.75
CA TYR A 149 5.18 9.33 1.57
C TYR A 149 5.40 7.82 1.57
N THR A 150 5.38 7.24 2.76
CA THR A 150 5.31 5.80 2.98
C THR A 150 4.16 5.52 3.94
N GLY A 151 3.19 4.71 3.53
CA GLY A 151 2.09 4.28 4.38
C GLY A 151 2.10 2.78 4.57
N ILE A 152 1.96 2.30 5.81
CA ILE A 152 1.73 0.90 6.16
C ILE A 152 0.25 0.74 6.47
N TRP A 153 -0.39 -0.16 5.74
CA TRP A 153 -1.82 -0.42 5.76
C TRP A 153 -2.10 -1.81 6.30
N GLU A 154 -3.10 -1.90 7.16
CA GLU A 154 -3.66 -3.15 7.63
C GLU A 154 -5.10 -3.32 7.12
N LYS A 155 -5.43 -4.52 6.65
CA LYS A 155 -6.78 -4.83 6.22
C LYS A 155 -7.63 -5.25 7.42
N ARG A 156 -8.67 -4.46 7.73
CA ARG A 156 -9.64 -4.71 8.80
C ARG A 156 -11.03 -4.88 8.21
N GLY A 157 -11.51 -6.11 8.17
CA GLY A 157 -12.75 -6.45 7.44
C GLY A 157 -12.63 -6.13 5.95
N SER A 158 -13.50 -5.26 5.45
CA SER A 158 -13.46 -4.78 4.06
C SER A 158 -12.52 -3.61 3.82
N ASN A 159 -12.06 -2.93 4.87
CA ASN A 159 -11.32 -1.67 4.78
C ASN A 159 -9.81 -1.87 4.93
N TRP A 160 -9.05 -0.97 4.34
CA TRP A 160 -7.63 -0.76 4.62
C TRP A 160 -7.49 0.47 5.50
N VAL A 161 -6.75 0.34 6.60
CA VAL A 161 -6.44 1.45 7.52
C VAL A 161 -4.94 1.61 7.68
N ILE A 162 -4.47 2.85 7.83
CA ILE A 162 -3.08 3.20 8.08
C ILE A 162 -2.76 2.88 9.53
N VAL A 163 -1.75 2.08 9.76
CA VAL A 163 -1.20 1.76 11.10
C VAL A 163 0.13 2.46 11.36
N HIS A 164 0.76 2.94 10.32
CA HIS A 164 1.94 3.82 10.36
C HIS A 164 2.03 4.58 9.06
N ASP A 165 2.41 5.84 9.09
CA ASP A 165 2.89 6.55 7.92
C ASP A 165 4.10 7.43 8.24
N HIS A 166 4.80 7.78 7.18
CA HIS A 166 5.95 8.66 7.21
C HIS A 166 5.86 9.63 6.04
N LEU A 167 5.79 10.90 6.39
CA LEU A 167 5.88 12.01 5.46
C LEU A 167 7.19 12.76 5.71
N SER A 168 7.96 13.04 4.68
CA SER A 168 9.20 13.81 4.81
C SER A 168 9.47 14.65 3.57
N ALA A 169 10.09 15.81 3.79
CA ALA A 169 10.60 16.66 2.72
C ALA A 169 12.09 16.40 2.44
N PRO A 170 12.59 16.63 1.21
CA PRO A 170 14.01 16.74 0.94
C PRO A 170 14.63 17.88 1.75
N VAL A 171 15.88 17.73 2.16
CA VAL A 171 16.64 18.85 2.73
C VAL A 171 16.87 19.88 1.63
N ALA A 172 16.65 21.16 1.93
CA ALA A 172 16.87 22.24 0.97
C ALA A 172 18.33 22.23 0.45
N GLY A 173 18.49 22.19 -0.86
CA GLY A 173 19.80 22.21 -1.51
C GLY A 173 20.45 20.84 -1.75
N SER A 174 19.73 19.72 -1.59
CA SER A 174 20.17 18.36 -1.96
C SER A 174 19.74 17.97 -3.37
#